data_389f82ed74708d47a7a66fdebb701ba1
#
_entry.id   389f82ed74708d47a7a66fdebb701ba1
#
_cell.length_a   1.000
_cell.length_b   1.000
_cell.length_c   1.000
_cell.angle_alpha   90.00
_cell.angle_beta   90.00
_cell.angle_gamma   90.00
#
_symmetry.space_group_name_H-M   'P 1'
#
loop_
_entity.id
_entity.type
_entity.pdbx_description
1 polymer ?
#
loop_
_entity_poly.entity_id
_entity_poly.type
_entity_poly.pdbx_seq_one_letter_code
_entity_poly.pdbx_strand_id
1 'polypeptide(L)'
;MLKTSLEIKDGYAYITAEGSVNSANAAEFGNALAAVPEDITGVTLDIANIEYISSAGLRVVLNLKKRCGKKPFHIVNASSEVMDVFEMTGFAEIMDISPACRKISVDGCEVIGRGACGECYRIDDETIIKLYYGNADPAFIEHEKSLAKKAFVMGIPTAISYDIVEANGRKGVVYELIKSKTLGELIRMDDSRLDEYVAMYVDICKKVNSIHTNDPEIPSFKEANRADIANVTGITDREREMLYRFIDSVPDGDTCIHGDLNINNIMVQDGECCLIDMGELSVGMPMFDLSRILFSMVYANAEKGEFNSFYKMPSEKVTEIYEKFFRGFFGCDTAEEAEKNNPDVKWLYPLAWFRACMSMLKGERWGEAMRGRALGLLREKLIPFTERECGNMK
;
A
#
# COMPACT_ATOMS: atom_id res chain seq x y z
N MET A 1 -2.12 41.56 -1.33
CA MET A 1 -3.44 41.85 -1.94
C MET A 1 -4.06 40.49 -2.22
N LEU A 2 -5.35 40.28 -1.86
CA LEU A 2 -6.03 39.02 -2.13
C LEU A 2 -6.32 38.89 -3.62
N LYS A 3 -6.04 37.69 -4.18
CA LYS A 3 -6.44 37.31 -5.53
C LYS A 3 -7.14 36.00 -5.48
N THR A 4 -8.15 35.83 -6.32
CA THR A 4 -8.90 34.59 -6.44
C THR A 4 -9.17 34.29 -7.92
N SER A 5 -9.13 33.01 -8.29
CA SER A 5 -9.59 32.55 -9.60
C SER A 5 -10.55 31.38 -9.42
N LEU A 6 -11.49 31.22 -10.37
CA LEU A 6 -12.46 30.12 -10.40
C LEU A 6 -12.41 29.51 -11.79
N GLU A 7 -12.17 28.20 -11.85
CA GLU A 7 -12.29 27.39 -13.04
C GLU A 7 -13.34 26.31 -12.81
N ILE A 8 -14.21 26.06 -13.80
CA ILE A 8 -15.18 24.98 -13.75
C ILE A 8 -14.86 24.01 -14.87
N LYS A 9 -14.60 22.75 -14.51
CA LYS A 9 -14.28 21.68 -15.45
C LYS A 9 -15.14 20.46 -15.14
N ASP A 10 -15.86 19.97 -16.12
CA ASP A 10 -16.77 18.81 -15.99
C ASP A 10 -17.77 18.92 -14.81
N GLY A 11 -18.24 20.16 -14.54
CA GLY A 11 -19.15 20.44 -13.44
C GLY A 11 -18.48 20.50 -12.05
N TYR A 12 -17.15 20.42 -11.97
CA TYR A 12 -16.38 20.53 -10.72
C TYR A 12 -15.68 21.89 -10.65
N ALA A 13 -15.75 22.56 -9.49
CA ALA A 13 -15.18 23.89 -9.29
C ALA A 13 -13.79 23.82 -8.66
N TYR A 14 -12.82 24.43 -9.31
CA TYR A 14 -11.46 24.64 -8.82
C TYR A 14 -11.25 26.12 -8.52
N ILE A 15 -10.96 26.44 -7.26
CA ILE A 15 -10.76 27.81 -6.78
C ILE A 15 -9.32 27.93 -6.33
N THR A 16 -8.60 28.95 -6.80
CA THR A 16 -7.28 29.29 -6.29
C THR A 16 -7.37 30.62 -5.53
N ALA A 17 -6.76 30.70 -4.35
CA ALA A 17 -6.68 31.91 -3.55
C ALA A 17 -5.22 32.23 -3.19
N GLU A 18 -4.82 33.50 -3.29
CA GLU A 18 -3.47 33.99 -3.03
C GLU A 18 -3.49 35.25 -2.14
N GLY A 19 -2.46 35.39 -1.27
CA GLY A 19 -2.26 36.52 -0.37
C GLY A 19 -2.84 36.27 1.01
N SER A 20 -3.27 37.33 1.71
CA SER A 20 -3.77 37.26 3.08
C SER A 20 -5.26 37.53 3.13
N VAL A 21 -6.02 36.68 3.83
CA VAL A 21 -7.47 36.84 4.06
C VAL A 21 -7.70 37.39 5.48
N ASN A 22 -7.93 38.69 5.59
CA ASN A 22 -8.15 39.40 6.85
C ASN A 22 -9.57 39.95 6.93
N SER A 23 -9.90 40.61 8.04
CA SER A 23 -11.24 41.17 8.25
C SER A 23 -11.63 42.25 7.25
N ALA A 24 -10.65 42.96 6.65
CA ALA A 24 -10.93 44.03 5.71
C ALA A 24 -11.30 43.53 4.31
N ASN A 25 -10.77 42.38 3.91
CA ASN A 25 -11.01 41.80 2.59
C ASN A 25 -11.83 40.50 2.61
N ALA A 26 -12.28 40.04 3.78
CA ALA A 26 -13.09 38.83 3.88
C ALA A 26 -14.41 38.92 3.09
N ALA A 27 -14.97 40.12 2.93
CA ALA A 27 -16.16 40.33 2.10
C ALA A 27 -15.86 40.12 0.59
N GLU A 28 -14.71 40.61 0.13
CA GLU A 28 -14.22 40.37 -1.23
C GLU A 28 -14.02 38.89 -1.49
N PHE A 29 -13.37 38.19 -0.56
CA PHE A 29 -13.19 36.72 -0.60
C PHE A 29 -14.56 36.01 -0.65
N GLY A 30 -15.49 36.43 0.18
CA GLY A 30 -16.87 35.90 0.19
C GLY A 30 -17.60 36.06 -1.13
N ASN A 31 -17.46 37.20 -1.79
CA ASN A 31 -18.04 37.44 -3.10
C ASN A 31 -17.42 36.55 -4.19
N ALA A 32 -16.08 36.33 -4.15
CA ALA A 32 -15.41 35.44 -5.06
C ALA A 32 -15.89 33.98 -4.90
N LEU A 33 -16.00 33.49 -3.66
CA LEU A 33 -16.51 32.14 -3.40
C LEU A 33 -18.02 32.02 -3.67
N ALA A 34 -18.79 33.09 -3.59
CA ALA A 34 -20.19 33.10 -3.95
C ALA A 34 -20.42 32.89 -5.45
N ALA A 35 -19.43 33.16 -6.30
CA ALA A 35 -19.50 32.92 -7.74
C ALA A 35 -19.55 31.43 -8.13
N VAL A 36 -19.26 30.52 -7.20
CA VAL A 36 -19.38 29.08 -7.43
C VAL A 36 -20.85 28.71 -7.66
N PRO A 37 -21.22 28.09 -8.80
CA PRO A 37 -22.58 27.69 -9.09
C PRO A 37 -23.11 26.63 -8.11
N GLU A 38 -24.46 26.57 -7.99
CA GLU A 38 -25.09 25.59 -7.08
C GLU A 38 -25.13 24.16 -7.67
N ASP A 39 -25.07 24.01 -8.97
CA ASP A 39 -25.21 22.75 -9.70
C ASP A 39 -23.90 21.99 -9.89
N ILE A 40 -22.80 22.45 -9.25
CA ILE A 40 -21.49 21.76 -9.28
C ILE A 40 -21.54 20.38 -8.65
N THR A 41 -20.63 19.50 -9.06
CA THR A 41 -20.46 18.14 -8.52
C THR A 41 -19.51 18.10 -7.30
N GLY A 42 -18.63 19.10 -7.15
CA GLY A 42 -17.71 19.25 -6.02
C GLY A 42 -16.88 20.52 -6.11
N VAL A 43 -16.08 20.78 -5.08
CA VAL A 43 -15.22 21.98 -4.97
C VAL A 43 -13.85 21.60 -4.45
N THR A 44 -12.79 22.10 -5.09
CA THR A 44 -11.45 22.18 -4.52
C THR A 44 -11.06 23.65 -4.35
N LEU A 45 -10.66 24.01 -3.13
CA LEU A 45 -10.10 25.33 -2.79
C LEU A 45 -8.60 25.18 -2.55
N ASP A 46 -7.79 25.63 -3.51
CA ASP A 46 -6.34 25.66 -3.42
C ASP A 46 -5.88 26.95 -2.73
N ILE A 47 -5.19 26.77 -1.61
CA ILE A 47 -4.69 27.87 -0.76
C ILE A 47 -3.17 27.87 -0.64
N ALA A 48 -2.46 27.28 -1.63
CA ALA A 48 -0.99 27.19 -1.66
C ALA A 48 -0.28 28.54 -1.40
N ASN A 49 -0.88 29.64 -1.85
CA ASN A 49 -0.32 30.97 -1.74
C ASN A 49 -1.09 31.86 -0.73
N ILE A 50 -1.87 31.26 0.16
CA ILE A 50 -2.46 31.97 1.30
C ILE A 50 -1.43 32.03 2.44
N GLU A 51 -1.04 33.25 2.79
CA GLU A 51 -0.08 33.53 3.87
C GLU A 51 -0.74 33.58 5.26
N TYR A 52 -2.01 33.99 5.29
CA TYR A 52 -2.75 34.17 6.53
C TYR A 52 -4.26 34.12 6.28
N ILE A 53 -5.00 33.52 7.20
CA ILE A 53 -6.45 33.51 7.20
C ILE A 53 -7.01 33.89 8.57
N SER A 54 -7.84 34.94 8.60
CA SER A 54 -8.51 35.38 9.83
C SER A 54 -9.79 34.59 10.12
N SER A 55 -10.36 34.76 11.33
CA SER A 55 -11.65 34.18 11.68
C SER A 55 -12.78 34.62 10.74
N ALA A 56 -12.70 35.81 10.15
CA ALA A 56 -13.65 36.27 9.14
C ALA A 56 -13.49 35.46 7.83
N GLY A 57 -12.24 35.19 7.39
CA GLY A 57 -11.95 34.32 6.25
C GLY A 57 -12.41 32.89 6.48
N LEU A 58 -12.17 32.32 7.66
CA LEU A 58 -12.65 30.98 8.03
C LEU A 58 -14.17 30.84 7.93
N ARG A 59 -14.92 31.88 8.34
CA ARG A 59 -16.39 31.90 8.20
C ARG A 59 -16.83 31.89 6.73
N VAL A 60 -16.08 32.54 5.85
CA VAL A 60 -16.33 32.53 4.39
C VAL A 60 -16.17 31.11 3.85
N VAL A 61 -15.07 30.45 4.20
CA VAL A 61 -14.81 29.05 3.79
C VAL A 61 -15.91 28.12 4.33
N LEU A 62 -16.29 28.27 5.60
CA LEU A 62 -17.36 27.48 6.21
C LEU A 62 -18.71 27.68 5.48
N ASN A 63 -19.02 28.90 5.05
CA ASN A 63 -20.24 29.18 4.30
C ASN A 63 -20.23 28.47 2.94
N LEU A 64 -19.09 28.44 2.25
CA LEU A 64 -18.95 27.69 1.00
C LEU A 64 -19.14 26.19 1.25
N LYS A 65 -18.51 25.61 2.27
CA LYS A 65 -18.72 24.19 2.67
C LYS A 65 -20.19 23.88 2.93
N LYS A 66 -20.91 24.76 3.65
CA LYS A 66 -22.33 24.58 3.92
C LYS A 66 -23.16 24.60 2.63
N ARG A 67 -22.84 25.46 1.67
CA ARG A 67 -23.48 25.50 0.34
C ARG A 67 -23.24 24.24 -0.47
N CYS A 68 -22.05 23.67 -0.36
CA CYS A 68 -21.73 22.39 -1.01
C CYS A 68 -22.55 21.23 -0.45
N GLY A 69 -23.03 21.32 0.81
CA GLY A 69 -23.82 20.26 1.44
C GLY A 69 -23.06 18.94 1.54
N LYS A 70 -23.59 17.91 0.88
CA LYS A 70 -22.97 16.56 0.82
C LYS A 70 -21.98 16.38 -0.34
N LYS A 71 -21.80 17.37 -1.18
CA LYS A 71 -20.86 17.31 -2.30
C LYS A 71 -19.42 17.34 -1.78
N PRO A 72 -18.47 16.69 -2.47
CA PRO A 72 -17.05 16.77 -2.14
C PRO A 72 -16.58 18.23 -2.01
N PHE A 73 -15.85 18.52 -0.94
CA PHE A 73 -15.27 19.83 -0.68
C PHE A 73 -13.89 19.63 -0.06
N HIS A 74 -12.86 19.97 -0.80
CA HIS A 74 -11.46 19.80 -0.41
C HIS A 74 -10.77 21.16 -0.33
N ILE A 75 -10.00 21.39 0.72
CA ILE A 75 -9.05 22.48 0.83
C ILE A 75 -7.67 21.87 0.66
N VAL A 76 -6.88 22.37 -0.28
CA VAL A 76 -5.59 21.77 -0.58
C VAL A 76 -4.47 22.79 -0.46
N ASN A 77 -3.25 22.29 -0.22
CA ASN A 77 -2.03 23.07 -0.16
C ASN A 77 -2.02 24.13 0.97
N ALA A 78 -2.60 23.84 2.13
CA ALA A 78 -2.49 24.71 3.30
C ALA A 78 -1.03 24.81 3.76
N SER A 79 -0.47 26.02 3.91
CA SER A 79 0.84 26.19 4.56
C SER A 79 0.79 25.73 6.01
N SER A 80 1.96 25.44 6.64
CA SER A 80 2.00 25.03 8.05
C SER A 80 1.29 26.02 8.94
N GLU A 81 1.53 27.34 8.74
CA GLU A 81 0.94 28.41 9.52
C GLU A 81 -0.58 28.48 9.35
N VAL A 82 -1.08 28.25 8.15
CA VAL A 82 -2.53 28.21 7.88
C VAL A 82 -3.15 26.93 8.39
N MET A 83 -2.44 25.81 8.33
CA MET A 83 -2.88 24.53 8.89
C MET A 83 -3.03 24.61 10.42
N ASP A 84 -2.07 25.21 11.12
CA ASP A 84 -2.14 25.47 12.57
C ASP A 84 -3.41 26.26 12.93
N VAL A 85 -3.79 27.26 12.11
CA VAL A 85 -5.03 28.01 12.34
C VAL A 85 -6.27 27.12 12.18
N PHE A 86 -6.31 26.24 11.20
CA PHE A 86 -7.43 25.31 11.02
C PHE A 86 -7.51 24.30 12.18
N GLU A 87 -6.40 23.78 12.68
CA GLU A 87 -6.33 22.85 13.81
C GLU A 87 -6.77 23.56 15.11
N MET A 88 -6.17 24.70 15.43
CA MET A 88 -6.49 25.48 16.65
C MET A 88 -7.95 25.91 16.72
N THR A 89 -8.60 26.07 15.57
CA THR A 89 -10.02 26.50 15.48
C THR A 89 -11.00 25.34 15.33
N GLY A 90 -10.52 24.08 15.27
CA GLY A 90 -11.33 22.88 15.08
C GLY A 90 -11.88 22.70 13.66
N PHE A 91 -11.45 23.51 12.70
CA PHE A 91 -11.90 23.39 11.31
C PHE A 91 -11.34 22.15 10.64
N ALA A 92 -10.14 21.69 11.02
CA ALA A 92 -9.54 20.46 10.52
C ALA A 92 -10.37 19.21 10.86
N GLU A 93 -11.18 19.25 11.91
CA GLU A 93 -12.06 18.13 12.29
C GLU A 93 -13.35 18.05 11.44
N ILE A 94 -13.74 19.15 10.80
CA ILE A 94 -15.02 19.25 10.06
C ILE A 94 -14.86 19.49 8.57
N MET A 95 -13.63 19.68 8.09
CA MET A 95 -13.29 19.93 6.70
C MET A 95 -12.14 19.01 6.26
N ASP A 96 -12.20 18.59 5.02
CA ASP A 96 -11.10 17.86 4.37
C ASP A 96 -10.04 18.87 3.91
N ILE A 97 -8.94 18.96 4.68
CA ILE A 97 -7.85 19.92 4.48
C ILE A 97 -6.53 19.17 4.34
N SER A 98 -5.87 19.37 3.20
CA SER A 98 -4.54 18.80 2.95
C SER A 98 -3.46 19.89 3.08
N PRO A 99 -2.36 19.63 3.81
CA PRO A 99 -1.25 20.57 3.91
C PRO A 99 -0.54 20.73 2.56
N ALA A 100 0.20 21.84 2.40
CA ALA A 100 1.05 22.06 1.26
C ALA A 100 2.16 21.02 1.21
N CYS A 101 2.35 20.45 0.02
CA CYS A 101 3.41 19.49 -0.19
C CYS A 101 4.76 20.23 -0.23
N ARG A 102 5.66 19.94 0.72
CA ARG A 102 7.01 20.49 0.72
C ARG A 102 7.75 20.06 -0.54
N LYS A 103 8.37 21.03 -1.24
CA LYS A 103 9.19 20.75 -2.41
C LYS A 103 10.63 20.50 -2.00
N ILE A 104 11.21 19.43 -2.50
CA ILE A 104 12.63 19.10 -2.31
C ILE A 104 13.27 18.79 -3.65
N SER A 105 14.61 18.85 -3.73
CA SER A 105 15.37 18.40 -4.90
C SER A 105 15.96 17.03 -4.62
N VAL A 106 15.92 16.16 -5.63
CA VAL A 106 16.65 14.88 -5.67
C VAL A 106 17.79 14.90 -6.68
N ASP A 107 18.13 16.10 -7.19
CA ASP A 107 19.22 16.25 -8.14
C ASP A 107 20.55 15.91 -7.48
N GLY A 108 21.30 14.99 -8.10
CA GLY A 108 22.55 14.47 -7.55
C GLY A 108 22.40 13.44 -6.43
N CYS A 109 21.18 13.11 -6.00
CA CYS A 109 20.94 12.08 -5.01
C CYS A 109 21.17 10.67 -5.59
N GLU A 110 21.73 9.79 -4.76
CA GLU A 110 21.93 8.38 -5.11
C GLU A 110 20.59 7.64 -5.22
N VAL A 111 20.37 6.92 -6.32
CA VAL A 111 19.25 5.99 -6.45
C VAL A 111 19.62 4.67 -5.75
N ILE A 112 19.01 4.39 -4.63
CA ILE A 112 19.27 3.18 -3.82
C ILE A 112 18.32 2.03 -4.12
N GLY A 113 17.21 2.29 -4.83
CA GLY A 113 16.24 1.25 -5.19
C GLY A 113 15.31 1.67 -6.32
N ARG A 114 14.80 0.67 -7.06
CA ARG A 114 13.76 0.85 -8.07
C ARG A 114 12.74 -0.26 -7.93
N GLY A 115 11.48 0.12 -7.77
CA GLY A 115 10.35 -0.77 -7.61
C GLY A 115 9.30 -0.60 -8.71
N ALA A 116 8.19 -1.32 -8.56
CA ALA A 116 7.07 -1.25 -9.51
C ALA A 116 6.37 0.12 -9.50
N CYS A 117 6.31 0.78 -8.34
CA CYS A 117 5.55 2.02 -8.15
C CYS A 117 6.42 3.28 -8.16
N GLY A 118 7.74 3.17 -8.02
CA GLY A 118 8.61 4.34 -7.91
C GLY A 118 10.09 4.00 -7.74
N GLU A 119 10.86 5.03 -7.46
CA GLU A 119 12.30 5.00 -7.24
C GLU A 119 12.63 5.54 -5.85
N CYS A 120 13.59 4.93 -5.17
CA CYS A 120 14.08 5.39 -3.87
C CYS A 120 15.40 6.13 -4.03
N TYR A 121 15.43 7.37 -3.53
CA TYR A 121 16.62 8.22 -3.53
C TYR A 121 17.08 8.45 -2.08
N ARG A 122 18.37 8.36 -1.85
CA ARG A 122 18.96 8.79 -0.58
C ARG A 122 19.05 10.31 -0.56
N ILE A 123 18.37 10.96 0.39
CA ILE A 123 18.36 12.42 0.51
C ILE A 123 19.55 12.88 1.35
N ASP A 124 19.75 12.23 2.48
CA ASP A 124 20.82 12.50 3.42
C ASP A 124 21.28 11.22 4.14
N ASP A 125 21.98 11.38 5.28
CA ASP A 125 22.51 10.26 6.05
C ASP A 125 21.45 9.47 6.86
N GLU A 126 20.23 9.99 6.96
CA GLU A 126 19.17 9.43 7.82
C GLU A 126 17.85 9.22 7.07
N THR A 127 17.69 9.81 5.86
CA THR A 127 16.42 9.78 5.15
C THR A 127 16.55 9.40 3.68
N ILE A 128 15.47 8.76 3.21
CA ILE A 128 15.25 8.45 1.80
C ILE A 128 13.91 9.04 1.35
N ILE A 129 13.72 9.19 0.05
CA ILE A 129 12.42 9.42 -0.55
C ILE A 129 12.07 8.28 -1.50
N LYS A 130 10.88 7.68 -1.34
CA LYS A 130 10.23 6.85 -2.35
C LYS A 130 9.43 7.78 -3.26
N LEU A 131 9.97 8.08 -4.44
CA LEU A 131 9.37 8.98 -5.42
C LEU A 131 8.56 8.17 -6.43
N TYR A 132 7.24 8.35 -6.41
CA TYR A 132 6.33 7.57 -7.24
C TYR A 132 6.38 7.97 -8.70
N TYR A 133 6.07 7.04 -9.63
CA TYR A 133 6.02 7.37 -11.06
C TYR A 133 4.85 8.32 -11.38
N GLY A 134 5.03 9.13 -12.40
CA GLY A 134 4.37 10.42 -12.65
C GLY A 134 2.85 10.49 -12.72
N ASN A 135 2.11 9.39 -12.57
CA ASN A 135 0.66 9.34 -12.56
C ASN A 135 0.08 8.57 -11.37
N ALA A 136 0.86 8.40 -10.30
CA ALA A 136 0.36 7.75 -9.10
C ALA A 136 -0.75 8.61 -8.47
N ASP A 137 -1.84 7.96 -8.10
CA ASP A 137 -2.97 8.61 -7.41
C ASP A 137 -2.49 9.18 -6.05
N PRO A 138 -2.69 10.46 -5.76
CA PRO A 138 -2.39 11.03 -4.46
C PRO A 138 -3.01 10.26 -3.28
N ALA A 139 -4.24 9.77 -3.42
CA ALA A 139 -4.91 8.98 -2.39
C ALA A 139 -4.19 7.66 -2.11
N PHE A 140 -3.62 7.03 -3.14
CA PHE A 140 -2.79 5.83 -2.98
C PHE A 140 -1.51 6.13 -2.17
N ILE A 141 -0.84 7.26 -2.44
CA ILE A 141 0.38 7.65 -1.73
C ILE A 141 0.10 7.95 -0.25
N GLU A 142 -0.99 8.68 0.03
CA GLU A 142 -1.43 8.97 1.40
C GLU A 142 -1.82 7.70 2.15
N HIS A 143 -2.51 6.79 1.49
CA HIS A 143 -2.89 5.51 2.07
C HIS A 143 -1.66 4.66 2.42
N GLU A 144 -0.68 4.51 1.50
CA GLU A 144 0.56 3.76 1.76
C GLU A 144 1.34 4.37 2.94
N LYS A 145 1.46 5.70 3.00
CA LYS A 145 2.08 6.39 4.14
C LYS A 145 1.34 6.13 5.45
N SER A 146 0.00 6.19 5.42
CA SER A 146 -0.83 5.92 6.60
C SER A 146 -0.65 4.50 7.12
N LEU A 147 -0.63 3.51 6.23
CA LEU A 147 -0.39 2.11 6.60
C LEU A 147 1.01 1.90 7.22
N ALA A 148 2.05 2.53 6.66
CA ALA A 148 3.39 2.45 7.25
C ALA A 148 3.45 3.06 8.65
N LYS A 149 2.78 4.21 8.88
CA LYS A 149 2.66 4.82 10.21
C LYS A 149 1.91 3.91 11.19
N LYS A 150 0.81 3.31 10.76
CA LYS A 150 0.03 2.37 11.60
C LYS A 150 0.83 1.12 11.96
N ALA A 151 1.55 0.54 11.00
CA ALA A 151 2.45 -0.58 11.24
C ALA A 151 3.45 -0.27 12.36
N PHE A 152 4.11 0.89 12.28
CA PHE A 152 5.06 1.33 13.29
C PHE A 152 4.41 1.48 14.68
N VAL A 153 3.24 2.14 14.75
CA VAL A 153 2.50 2.36 16.00
C VAL A 153 2.05 1.04 16.64
N MET A 154 1.69 0.04 15.83
CA MET A 154 1.33 -1.30 16.30
C MET A 154 2.53 -2.15 16.76
N GLY A 155 3.76 -1.65 16.62
CA GLY A 155 4.98 -2.35 17.01
C GLY A 155 5.51 -3.33 15.95
N ILE A 156 5.05 -3.24 14.72
CA ILE A 156 5.71 -3.89 13.59
C ILE A 156 7.03 -3.15 13.35
N PRO A 157 8.19 -3.83 13.37
CA PRO A 157 9.46 -3.18 13.11
C PRO A 157 9.52 -2.76 11.64
N THR A 158 9.31 -1.49 11.37
CA THR A 158 9.30 -0.90 10.02
C THR A 158 9.92 0.49 10.03
N ALA A 159 10.40 0.94 8.87
CA ALA A 159 10.94 2.29 8.70
C ALA A 159 9.87 3.36 9.01
N ILE A 160 10.28 4.41 9.72
CA ILE A 160 9.39 5.53 10.03
C ILE A 160 9.05 6.26 8.73
N SER A 161 7.77 6.47 8.49
CA SER A 161 7.28 7.35 7.40
C SER A 161 7.11 8.77 7.95
N TYR A 162 7.75 9.75 7.30
CA TYR A 162 7.68 11.17 7.67
C TYR A 162 6.62 11.90 6.86
N ASP A 163 7.03 12.64 5.84
CA ASP A 163 6.18 13.54 5.07
C ASP A 163 5.94 13.06 3.66
N ILE A 164 4.84 13.53 3.07
CA ILE A 164 4.66 13.53 1.63
C ILE A 164 5.30 14.80 1.08
N VAL A 165 6.13 14.66 0.06
CA VAL A 165 6.85 15.76 -0.57
C VAL A 165 6.72 15.71 -2.08
N GLU A 166 7.03 16.81 -2.75
CA GLU A 166 7.13 16.88 -4.20
C GLU A 166 8.59 17.04 -4.63
N ALA A 167 9.04 16.21 -5.57
CA ALA A 167 10.34 16.35 -6.21
C ALA A 167 10.20 16.10 -7.71
N ASN A 168 10.79 17.02 -8.53
CA ASN A 168 10.76 16.91 -10.00
C ASN A 168 9.33 16.72 -10.58
N GLY A 169 8.32 17.39 -9.98
CA GLY A 169 6.92 17.31 -10.40
C GLY A 169 6.22 15.99 -10.06
N ARG A 170 6.85 15.14 -9.23
CA ARG A 170 6.29 13.87 -8.75
C ARG A 170 6.13 13.92 -7.23
N LYS A 171 5.10 13.27 -6.71
CA LYS A 171 4.94 13.08 -5.26
C LYS A 171 5.79 11.91 -4.77
N GLY A 172 6.26 12.01 -3.53
CA GLY A 172 6.99 10.96 -2.84
C GLY A 172 6.77 10.99 -1.34
N VAL A 173 7.08 9.90 -0.68
CA VAL A 173 7.07 9.78 0.78
C VAL A 173 8.51 9.71 1.28
N VAL A 174 8.82 10.52 2.29
CA VAL A 174 10.10 10.47 2.98
C VAL A 174 10.04 9.40 4.06
N TYR A 175 11.03 8.53 4.09
CA TYR A 175 11.19 7.48 5.08
C TYR A 175 12.55 7.56 5.77
N GLU A 176 12.64 6.97 6.93
CA GLU A 176 13.90 6.66 7.60
C GLU A 176 14.79 5.80 6.69
N LEU A 177 16.08 6.14 6.62
CA LEU A 177 17.08 5.32 5.94
C LEU A 177 17.56 4.22 6.88
N ILE A 178 17.16 2.99 6.61
CA ILE A 178 17.73 1.81 7.27
C ILE A 178 19.11 1.54 6.68
N LYS A 179 20.17 1.83 7.45
CA LYS A 179 21.59 1.65 7.03
C LYS A 179 21.99 0.20 7.05
N SER A 180 21.40 -0.59 6.17
CA SER A 180 21.56 -2.04 6.17
C SER A 180 21.37 -2.62 4.77
N LYS A 181 21.41 -3.94 4.70
CA LYS A 181 21.14 -4.74 3.49
C LYS A 181 19.85 -5.53 3.68
N THR A 182 19.21 -5.85 2.56
CA THR A 182 18.08 -6.76 2.60
C THR A 182 18.54 -8.18 2.96
N LEU A 183 17.63 -8.94 3.55
CA LEU A 183 17.89 -10.35 3.86
C LEU A 183 18.26 -11.14 2.60
N GLY A 184 17.64 -10.82 1.46
CA GLY A 184 18.00 -11.39 0.15
C GLY A 184 19.42 -11.03 -0.30
N GLU A 185 19.90 -9.83 0.00
CA GLU A 185 21.30 -9.44 -0.26
C GLU A 185 22.29 -10.18 0.64
N LEU A 186 21.97 -10.30 1.93
CA LEU A 186 22.82 -11.02 2.88
C LEU A 186 22.97 -12.49 2.49
N ILE A 187 21.89 -13.16 2.11
CA ILE A 187 21.92 -14.55 1.62
C ILE A 187 22.81 -14.68 0.37
N ARG A 188 22.74 -13.71 -0.55
CA ARG A 188 23.62 -13.71 -1.76
C ARG A 188 25.09 -13.49 -1.43
N MET A 189 25.37 -12.74 -0.36
CA MET A 189 26.74 -12.40 0.04
C MET A 189 27.42 -13.52 0.83
N ASP A 190 26.67 -14.20 1.68
CA ASP A 190 27.18 -15.23 2.57
C ASP A 190 26.17 -16.37 2.77
N ASP A 191 26.24 -17.35 1.90
CA ASP A 191 25.37 -18.54 1.91
C ASP A 191 25.66 -19.48 3.11
N SER A 192 26.83 -19.36 3.74
CA SER A 192 27.19 -20.20 4.90
C SER A 192 26.31 -19.90 6.13
N ARG A 193 25.65 -18.75 6.18
CA ARG A 193 24.71 -18.33 7.24
C ARG A 193 23.23 -18.51 6.87
N LEU A 194 22.93 -19.30 5.83
CA LEU A 194 21.56 -19.45 5.32
C LEU A 194 20.55 -19.83 6.42
N ASP A 195 20.91 -20.78 7.29
CA ASP A 195 20.00 -21.22 8.37
C ASP A 195 19.68 -20.10 9.35
N GLU A 196 20.66 -19.26 9.67
CA GLU A 196 20.47 -18.07 10.51
C GLU A 196 19.53 -17.06 9.84
N TYR A 197 19.77 -16.75 8.56
CA TYR A 197 18.95 -15.82 7.79
C TYR A 197 17.51 -16.31 7.62
N VAL A 198 17.32 -17.61 7.43
CA VAL A 198 15.99 -18.21 7.35
C VAL A 198 15.29 -18.18 8.71
N ALA A 199 16.01 -18.39 9.81
CA ALA A 199 15.44 -18.23 11.16
C ALA A 199 14.94 -16.80 11.39
N MET A 200 15.72 -15.78 11.00
CA MET A 200 15.29 -14.37 11.07
C MET A 200 14.03 -14.12 10.22
N TYR A 201 13.94 -14.73 9.04
CA TYR A 201 12.74 -14.65 8.19
C TYR A 201 11.50 -15.25 8.86
N VAL A 202 11.65 -16.41 9.47
CA VAL A 202 10.58 -17.08 10.22
C VAL A 202 10.13 -16.21 11.40
N ASP A 203 11.09 -15.67 12.16
CA ASP A 203 10.80 -14.89 13.35
C ASP A 203 10.05 -13.59 13.05
N ILE A 204 10.48 -12.86 12.01
CA ILE A 204 9.79 -11.63 11.62
C ILE A 204 8.38 -11.92 11.06
N CYS A 205 8.20 -13.01 10.32
CA CYS A 205 6.89 -13.44 9.84
C CYS A 205 5.96 -13.76 11.03
N LYS A 206 6.42 -14.56 11.99
CA LYS A 206 5.67 -14.88 13.22
C LYS A 206 5.35 -13.62 14.03
N LYS A 207 6.28 -12.67 14.12
CA LYS A 207 6.08 -11.40 14.82
C LYS A 207 4.94 -10.60 14.20
N VAL A 208 4.93 -10.38 12.90
CA VAL A 208 3.85 -9.67 12.20
C VAL A 208 2.51 -10.38 12.43
N ASN A 209 2.46 -11.68 12.17
CA ASN A 209 1.23 -12.46 12.29
C ASN A 209 0.77 -12.71 13.73
N SER A 210 1.55 -12.31 14.76
CA SER A 210 1.12 -12.33 16.17
C SER A 210 0.42 -11.04 16.61
N ILE A 211 0.43 -10.00 15.79
CA ILE A 211 -0.21 -8.72 16.11
C ILE A 211 -1.66 -8.77 15.64
N HIS A 212 -2.59 -8.58 16.57
CA HIS A 212 -4.01 -8.51 16.31
C HIS A 212 -4.49 -7.06 16.26
N THR A 213 -5.39 -6.75 15.36
CA THR A 213 -5.97 -5.40 15.25
C THR A 213 -7.40 -5.46 14.73
N ASN A 214 -8.20 -4.50 15.18
CA ASN A 214 -9.55 -4.22 14.68
C ASN A 214 -9.67 -2.76 14.23
N ASP A 215 -8.54 -2.11 13.89
CA ASP A 215 -8.51 -0.75 13.36
C ASP A 215 -9.26 -0.72 12.01
N PRO A 216 -10.39 0.03 11.90
CA PRO A 216 -11.19 0.07 10.67
C PRO A 216 -10.49 0.75 9.48
N GLU A 217 -9.38 1.45 9.72
CA GLU A 217 -8.59 2.07 8.66
C GLU A 217 -7.54 1.13 8.07
N ILE A 218 -7.34 -0.07 8.65
CA ILE A 218 -6.52 -1.12 8.06
C ILE A 218 -7.44 -2.01 7.22
N PRO A 219 -7.21 -2.13 5.89
CA PRO A 219 -8.12 -2.86 5.03
C PRO A 219 -8.13 -4.37 5.35
N SER A 220 -9.28 -5.01 5.17
CA SER A 220 -9.35 -6.46 5.13
C SER A 220 -8.65 -6.98 3.87
N PHE A 221 -7.68 -7.88 4.04
CA PHE A 221 -7.00 -8.51 2.90
C PHE A 221 -7.97 -9.28 2.00
N LYS A 222 -8.95 -9.95 2.61
CA LYS A 222 -10.00 -10.68 1.93
C LYS A 222 -10.86 -9.75 1.08
N GLU A 223 -11.33 -8.63 1.64
CA GLU A 223 -12.17 -7.66 0.93
C GLU A 223 -11.41 -6.96 -0.19
N ALA A 224 -10.15 -6.56 0.04
CA ALA A 224 -9.30 -5.96 -0.97
C ALA A 224 -9.09 -6.91 -2.17
N ASN A 225 -8.76 -8.18 -1.91
CA ASN A 225 -8.61 -9.18 -2.96
C ASN A 225 -9.95 -9.48 -3.67
N ARG A 226 -11.06 -9.49 -2.93
CA ARG A 226 -12.39 -9.67 -3.51
C ARG A 226 -12.74 -8.56 -4.49
N ALA A 227 -12.50 -7.31 -4.13
CA ALA A 227 -12.72 -6.17 -5.02
C ALA A 227 -11.85 -6.26 -6.29
N ASP A 228 -10.64 -6.75 -6.17
CA ASP A 228 -9.65 -6.83 -7.23
C ASP A 228 -9.93 -7.93 -8.28
N ILE A 229 -10.79 -8.92 -7.95
CA ILE A 229 -11.19 -9.98 -8.90
C ILE A 229 -11.82 -9.40 -10.18
N ALA A 230 -12.49 -8.25 -10.10
CA ALA A 230 -13.06 -7.55 -11.24
C ALA A 230 -11.99 -7.23 -12.32
N ASN A 231 -10.74 -7.00 -11.90
CA ASN A 231 -9.62 -6.61 -12.76
C ASN A 231 -8.90 -7.82 -13.41
N VAL A 232 -9.27 -9.05 -13.07
CA VAL A 232 -8.70 -10.27 -13.67
C VAL A 232 -9.22 -10.42 -15.11
N THR A 233 -8.31 -10.67 -16.05
CA THR A 233 -8.61 -10.78 -17.50
C THR A 233 -8.31 -12.17 -18.04
N GLY A 234 -8.92 -12.51 -19.19
CA GLY A 234 -8.69 -13.79 -19.88
C GLY A 234 -9.36 -14.99 -19.23
N ILE A 235 -10.37 -14.78 -18.38
CA ILE A 235 -11.18 -15.79 -17.73
C ILE A 235 -12.66 -15.63 -18.13
N THR A 236 -13.41 -16.72 -18.04
CA THR A 236 -14.86 -16.74 -18.24
C THR A 236 -15.61 -16.20 -17.03
N ASP A 237 -16.89 -15.83 -17.18
CA ASP A 237 -17.74 -15.40 -16.07
C ASP A 237 -17.87 -16.48 -14.99
N ARG A 238 -17.97 -17.77 -15.39
CA ARG A 238 -17.97 -18.89 -14.44
C ARG A 238 -16.67 -18.98 -13.63
N GLU A 239 -15.52 -18.81 -14.28
CA GLU A 239 -14.22 -18.82 -13.59
C GLU A 239 -14.09 -17.63 -12.63
N ARG A 240 -14.61 -16.47 -13.01
CA ARG A 240 -14.66 -15.27 -12.15
C ARG A 240 -15.55 -15.52 -10.93
N GLU A 241 -16.73 -16.11 -11.13
CA GLU A 241 -17.63 -16.50 -10.03
C GLU A 241 -16.95 -17.48 -9.07
N MET A 242 -16.15 -18.41 -9.58
CA MET A 242 -15.39 -19.35 -8.75
C MET A 242 -14.30 -18.64 -7.93
N LEU A 243 -13.66 -17.58 -8.44
CA LEU A 243 -12.73 -16.76 -7.66
C LEU A 243 -13.45 -16.02 -6.52
N TYR A 244 -14.65 -15.47 -6.77
CA TYR A 244 -15.47 -14.87 -5.70
C TYR A 244 -15.86 -15.88 -4.64
N ARG A 245 -16.38 -17.05 -5.05
CA ARG A 245 -16.74 -18.11 -4.12
C ARG A 245 -15.57 -18.61 -3.30
N PHE A 246 -14.38 -18.72 -3.92
CA PHE A 246 -13.16 -19.09 -3.22
C PHE A 246 -12.82 -18.08 -2.13
N ILE A 247 -12.66 -16.79 -2.47
CA ILE A 247 -12.25 -15.79 -1.48
C ILE A 247 -13.30 -15.63 -0.38
N ASP A 248 -14.59 -15.72 -0.71
CA ASP A 248 -15.68 -15.66 0.27
C ASP A 248 -15.67 -16.85 1.24
N SER A 249 -15.15 -18.03 0.82
CA SER A 249 -15.02 -19.23 1.65
C SER A 249 -13.80 -19.21 2.60
N VAL A 250 -12.81 -18.35 2.34
CA VAL A 250 -11.65 -18.22 3.22
C VAL A 250 -12.08 -17.64 4.56
N PRO A 251 -11.67 -18.22 5.71
CA PRO A 251 -11.98 -17.67 7.03
C PRO A 251 -11.50 -16.21 7.18
N ASP A 252 -12.26 -15.44 7.95
CA ASP A 252 -11.81 -14.14 8.39
C ASP A 252 -10.69 -14.29 9.43
N GLY A 253 -9.89 -13.26 9.61
CA GLY A 253 -8.83 -13.20 10.61
C GLY A 253 -8.65 -11.77 11.09
N ASP A 254 -8.05 -11.61 12.24
CA ASP A 254 -7.80 -10.32 12.91
C ASP A 254 -6.30 -10.04 13.10
N THR A 255 -5.43 -10.84 12.47
CA THR A 255 -3.98 -10.65 12.55
C THR A 255 -3.48 -9.70 11.47
N CYS A 256 -2.39 -8.98 11.76
CA CYS A 256 -1.72 -8.17 10.76
C CYS A 256 -1.10 -9.05 9.67
N ILE A 257 -1.30 -8.62 8.43
CA ILE A 257 -0.75 -9.20 7.21
C ILE A 257 0.09 -8.14 6.52
N HIS A 258 1.34 -8.45 6.23
CA HIS A 258 2.21 -7.55 5.46
C HIS A 258 1.76 -7.46 3.98
N GLY A 259 1.25 -8.56 3.43
CA GLY A 259 0.77 -8.66 2.05
C GLY A 259 1.87 -8.92 1.02
N ASP A 260 3.08 -8.41 1.20
CA ASP A 260 4.26 -8.66 0.34
C ASP A 260 5.51 -9.05 1.13
N LEU A 261 5.36 -9.95 2.11
CA LEU A 261 6.45 -10.41 2.97
C LEU A 261 7.41 -11.31 2.19
N ASN A 262 8.49 -10.72 1.68
CA ASN A 262 9.56 -11.40 0.95
C ASN A 262 10.94 -10.93 1.41
N ILE A 263 11.99 -11.72 1.15
CA ILE A 263 13.36 -11.46 1.65
C ILE A 263 13.99 -10.15 1.16
N ASN A 264 13.45 -9.52 0.10
CA ASN A 264 13.92 -8.21 -0.37
C ASN A 264 13.22 -7.04 0.37
N ASN A 265 12.12 -7.31 1.11
CA ASN A 265 11.41 -6.34 1.93
C ASN A 265 11.79 -6.43 3.43
N ILE A 266 12.80 -7.22 3.76
CA ILE A 266 13.33 -7.37 5.12
C ILE A 266 14.75 -6.81 5.15
N MET A 267 14.93 -5.69 5.82
CA MET A 267 16.25 -5.11 6.12
C MET A 267 16.80 -5.73 7.40
N VAL A 268 18.10 -5.96 7.49
CA VAL A 268 18.74 -6.53 8.69
C VAL A 268 19.81 -5.57 9.20
N GLN A 269 19.58 -4.97 10.35
CA GLN A 269 20.51 -4.06 11.01
C GLN A 269 20.85 -4.58 12.40
N ASP A 270 22.14 -4.74 12.71
CA ASP A 270 22.64 -5.18 14.01
C ASP A 270 21.99 -6.49 14.51
N GLY A 271 21.62 -7.39 13.59
CA GLY A 271 20.96 -8.66 13.90
C GLY A 271 19.44 -8.56 14.07
N GLU A 272 18.84 -7.39 13.91
CA GLU A 272 17.40 -7.19 13.98
C GLU A 272 16.80 -6.96 12.61
N CYS A 273 15.57 -7.51 12.40
CA CYS A 273 14.82 -7.32 11.14
C CYS A 273 13.94 -6.07 11.22
N CYS A 274 13.97 -5.30 10.15
CA CYS A 274 13.08 -4.16 9.90
C CYS A 274 12.40 -4.33 8.54
N LEU A 275 11.08 -4.18 8.49
CA LEU A 275 10.29 -4.34 7.28
C LEU A 275 10.22 -3.02 6.50
N ILE A 276 10.18 -3.14 5.19
CA ILE A 276 9.92 -2.02 4.27
C ILE A 276 8.74 -2.36 3.35
N ASP A 277 8.19 -1.34 2.72
CA ASP A 277 7.09 -1.48 1.74
C ASP A 277 5.79 -2.00 2.36
N MET A 278 5.25 -1.24 3.34
CA MET A 278 4.04 -1.55 4.08
C MET A 278 2.73 -1.22 3.33
N GLY A 279 2.79 -0.97 2.03
CA GLY A 279 1.63 -0.51 1.25
C GLY A 279 0.51 -1.55 1.08
N GLU A 280 0.78 -2.84 1.33
CA GLU A 280 -0.21 -3.91 1.34
C GLU A 280 -0.60 -4.35 2.77
N LEU A 281 -0.18 -3.61 3.82
CA LEU A 281 -0.58 -3.93 5.20
C LEU A 281 -2.09 -4.04 5.30
N SER A 282 -2.55 -5.13 5.87
CA SER A 282 -3.97 -5.46 5.96
C SER A 282 -4.24 -6.37 7.15
N VAL A 283 -5.52 -6.69 7.36
CA VAL A 283 -6.00 -7.63 8.37
C VAL A 283 -6.47 -8.91 7.71
N GLY A 284 -6.10 -10.05 8.26
CA GLY A 284 -6.53 -11.36 7.74
C GLY A 284 -5.95 -12.53 8.52
N MET A 285 -6.07 -13.72 7.96
CA MET A 285 -5.44 -14.92 8.52
C MET A 285 -3.97 -15.02 8.09
N PRO A 286 -3.07 -15.56 8.93
CA PRO A 286 -1.62 -15.68 8.62
C PRO A 286 -1.32 -16.37 7.29
N MET A 287 -2.19 -17.27 6.82
CA MET A 287 -1.99 -17.98 5.57
C MET A 287 -1.92 -17.06 4.34
N PHE A 288 -2.40 -15.82 4.43
CA PHE A 288 -2.24 -14.84 3.35
C PHE A 288 -0.76 -14.48 3.13
N ASP A 289 0.00 -14.16 4.19
CA ASP A 289 1.45 -13.91 4.07
C ASP A 289 2.21 -15.17 3.65
N LEU A 290 1.92 -16.32 4.27
CA LEU A 290 2.59 -17.58 3.96
C LEU A 290 2.35 -18.03 2.51
N SER A 291 1.13 -17.84 2.00
CA SER A 291 0.81 -18.11 0.60
C SER A 291 1.52 -17.17 -0.37
N ARG A 292 1.79 -15.92 0.05
CA ARG A 292 2.59 -14.96 -0.74
C ARG A 292 4.04 -15.41 -0.85
N ILE A 293 4.61 -15.90 0.25
CA ILE A 293 5.96 -16.49 0.27
C ILE A 293 6.02 -17.70 -0.66
N LEU A 294 5.10 -18.66 -0.51
CA LEU A 294 4.98 -19.81 -1.38
C LEU A 294 4.84 -19.41 -2.86
N PHE A 295 3.94 -18.46 -3.16
CA PHE A 295 3.76 -17.97 -4.52
C PHE A 295 5.04 -17.40 -5.10
N SER A 296 5.72 -16.50 -4.39
CA SER A 296 6.89 -15.79 -4.91
C SER A 296 8.12 -16.69 -5.06
N MET A 297 8.31 -17.64 -4.16
CA MET A 297 9.50 -18.50 -4.14
C MET A 297 9.33 -19.77 -4.97
N VAL A 298 8.11 -20.29 -5.10
CA VAL A 298 7.86 -21.55 -5.80
C VAL A 298 7.14 -21.32 -7.12
N TYR A 299 5.95 -20.71 -7.10
CA TYR A 299 5.13 -20.61 -8.30
C TYR A 299 5.61 -19.55 -9.30
N ALA A 300 6.06 -18.38 -8.83
CA ALA A 300 6.62 -17.35 -9.68
C ALA A 300 8.07 -17.66 -10.11
N ASN A 301 8.77 -18.51 -9.35
CA ASN A 301 10.13 -18.94 -9.62
C ASN A 301 10.24 -20.03 -10.70
N ALA A 302 9.16 -20.75 -10.98
CA ALA A 302 9.20 -21.96 -11.79
C ALA A 302 9.12 -21.72 -13.30
N GLU A 303 9.50 -20.55 -13.82
CA GLU A 303 10.03 -20.53 -15.19
C GLU A 303 11.28 -21.41 -15.20
N LYS A 304 11.35 -22.33 -16.18
CA LYS A 304 12.50 -23.22 -16.38
C LYS A 304 13.76 -22.41 -16.73
N GLY A 305 14.21 -21.62 -15.79
CA GLY A 305 15.43 -20.85 -15.81
C GLY A 305 16.28 -21.28 -14.63
N GLU A 306 17.55 -21.49 -14.85
CA GLU A 306 18.51 -21.77 -13.79
C GLU A 306 18.63 -20.62 -12.78
N PHE A 307 18.05 -19.45 -13.10
CA PHE A 307 18.22 -18.21 -12.34
C PHE A 307 16.90 -17.44 -12.15
N ASN A 308 16.58 -17.11 -10.91
CA ASN A 308 15.46 -16.25 -10.56
C ASN A 308 15.90 -14.78 -10.58
N SER A 309 15.37 -14.00 -11.53
CA SER A 309 15.74 -12.60 -11.71
C SER A 309 15.22 -11.68 -10.59
N PHE A 310 14.10 -12.01 -9.95
CA PHE A 310 13.53 -11.21 -8.85
C PHE A 310 14.41 -11.32 -7.59
N TYR A 311 14.81 -12.53 -7.21
CA TYR A 311 15.70 -12.74 -6.07
C TYR A 311 17.19 -12.66 -6.42
N LYS A 312 17.53 -12.58 -7.72
CA LYS A 312 18.90 -12.52 -8.25
C LYS A 312 19.76 -13.68 -7.75
N MET A 313 19.22 -14.89 -7.73
CA MET A 313 19.90 -16.09 -7.30
C MET A 313 19.40 -17.33 -8.07
N PRO A 314 20.13 -18.47 -8.03
CA PRO A 314 19.67 -19.72 -8.66
C PRO A 314 18.29 -20.12 -8.16
N SER A 315 17.46 -20.65 -9.06
CA SER A 315 16.09 -21.08 -8.73
C SER A 315 16.05 -22.17 -7.66
N GLU A 316 17.03 -23.07 -7.67
CA GLU A 316 17.21 -24.10 -6.65
C GLU A 316 17.45 -23.50 -5.26
N LYS A 317 18.25 -22.43 -5.18
CA LYS A 317 18.50 -21.72 -3.91
C LYS A 317 17.24 -21.08 -3.37
N VAL A 318 16.40 -20.48 -4.22
CA VAL A 318 15.12 -19.90 -3.80
C VAL A 318 14.19 -20.99 -3.25
N THR A 319 14.17 -22.17 -3.87
CA THR A 319 13.42 -23.32 -3.40
C THR A 319 13.96 -23.83 -2.04
N GLU A 320 15.28 -23.93 -1.88
CA GLU A 320 15.90 -24.30 -0.61
C GLU A 320 15.53 -23.34 0.52
N ILE A 321 15.53 -22.03 0.24
CA ILE A 321 15.10 -21.00 1.21
C ILE A 321 13.65 -21.24 1.65
N TYR A 322 12.76 -21.52 0.68
CA TYR A 322 11.36 -21.80 1.00
C TYR A 322 11.20 -23.07 1.84
N GLU A 323 11.87 -24.15 1.50
CA GLU A 323 11.79 -25.41 2.24
C GLU A 323 12.28 -25.27 3.69
N LYS A 324 13.41 -24.56 3.88
CA LYS A 324 13.94 -24.24 5.21
C LYS A 324 12.98 -23.31 5.97
N PHE A 325 12.41 -22.31 5.31
CA PHE A 325 11.40 -21.42 5.90
C PHE A 325 10.15 -22.20 6.34
N PHE A 326 9.62 -23.05 5.47
CA PHE A 326 8.46 -23.90 5.78
C PHE A 326 8.71 -24.75 7.02
N ARG A 327 9.84 -25.47 7.04
CA ARG A 327 10.26 -26.30 8.19
C ARG A 327 10.41 -25.46 9.47
N GLY A 328 11.04 -24.30 9.41
CA GLY A 328 11.24 -23.40 10.56
C GLY A 328 9.93 -22.80 11.07
N PHE A 329 8.99 -22.51 10.16
CA PHE A 329 7.70 -21.92 10.53
C PHE A 329 6.75 -22.94 11.15
N PHE A 330 6.58 -24.12 10.50
CA PHE A 330 5.62 -25.15 10.91
C PHE A 330 6.22 -26.25 11.80
N GLY A 331 7.53 -26.38 11.88
CA GLY A 331 8.23 -27.41 12.66
C GLY A 331 8.13 -28.81 12.06
N CYS A 332 7.80 -28.92 10.76
CA CYS A 332 7.66 -30.18 10.04
C CYS A 332 7.99 -30.00 8.55
N ASP A 333 8.13 -31.11 7.82
CA ASP A 333 8.61 -31.07 6.42
C ASP A 333 7.47 -31.03 5.39
N THR A 334 6.24 -31.40 5.77
CA THR A 334 5.12 -31.50 4.82
C THR A 334 3.89 -30.71 5.27
N ALA A 335 3.09 -30.27 4.29
CA ALA A 335 1.83 -29.57 4.57
C ALA A 335 0.82 -30.48 5.27
N GLU A 336 0.80 -31.79 4.97
CA GLU A 336 -0.07 -32.75 5.61
C GLU A 336 0.24 -32.93 7.11
N GLU A 337 1.54 -32.83 7.48
CA GLU A 337 1.94 -32.84 8.90
C GLU A 337 1.58 -31.51 9.57
N ALA A 338 1.83 -30.38 8.90
CA ALA A 338 1.49 -29.06 9.40
C ALA A 338 -0.02 -28.90 9.63
N GLU A 339 -0.85 -29.42 8.73
CA GLU A 339 -2.32 -29.36 8.81
C GLU A 339 -2.87 -30.12 10.02
N LYS A 340 -2.23 -31.21 10.46
CA LYS A 340 -2.62 -31.92 11.67
C LYS A 340 -2.53 -31.06 12.93
N ASN A 341 -1.56 -30.13 12.95
CA ASN A 341 -1.32 -29.25 14.08
C ASN A 341 -2.03 -27.88 13.92
N ASN A 342 -2.25 -27.46 12.69
CA ASN A 342 -2.93 -26.20 12.35
C ASN A 342 -3.85 -26.42 11.12
N PRO A 343 -5.17 -26.57 11.34
CA PRO A 343 -6.13 -26.80 10.26
C PRO A 343 -6.19 -25.69 9.19
N ASP A 344 -5.71 -24.48 9.49
CA ASP A 344 -5.67 -23.38 8.54
C ASP A 344 -4.64 -23.58 7.43
N VAL A 345 -3.69 -24.50 7.62
CA VAL A 345 -2.68 -24.86 6.60
C VAL A 345 -3.33 -25.39 5.32
N LYS A 346 -4.54 -25.95 5.39
CA LYS A 346 -5.31 -26.33 4.20
C LYS A 346 -5.49 -25.19 3.19
N TRP A 347 -5.43 -23.93 3.65
CA TRP A 347 -5.58 -22.73 2.83
C TRP A 347 -4.27 -22.27 2.17
N LEU A 348 -3.10 -22.76 2.60
CA LEU A 348 -1.78 -22.32 2.14
C LEU A 348 -1.63 -22.41 0.62
N TYR A 349 -1.82 -23.59 0.06
CA TYR A 349 -1.70 -23.81 -1.38
C TYR A 349 -2.84 -23.17 -2.19
N PRO A 350 -4.11 -23.31 -1.80
CA PRO A 350 -5.21 -22.64 -2.51
C PRO A 350 -5.07 -21.13 -2.57
N LEU A 351 -4.62 -20.47 -1.49
CA LEU A 351 -4.34 -19.05 -1.49
C LEU A 351 -3.15 -18.69 -2.39
N ALA A 352 -2.12 -19.53 -2.47
CA ALA A 352 -1.02 -19.32 -3.40
C ALA A 352 -1.46 -19.44 -4.88
N TRP A 353 -2.35 -20.38 -5.20
CA TRP A 353 -2.95 -20.49 -6.55
C TRP A 353 -3.85 -19.29 -6.87
N PHE A 354 -4.67 -18.85 -5.90
CA PHE A 354 -5.47 -17.65 -6.01
C PHE A 354 -4.58 -16.43 -6.25
N ARG A 355 -3.50 -16.27 -5.48
CA ARG A 355 -2.53 -15.19 -5.64
C ARG A 355 -1.87 -15.21 -7.04
N ALA A 356 -1.55 -16.39 -7.57
CA ALA A 356 -1.06 -16.54 -8.93
C ALA A 356 -2.06 -16.00 -9.97
N CYS A 357 -3.35 -16.32 -9.81
CA CYS A 357 -4.40 -15.80 -10.68
C CYS A 357 -4.51 -14.27 -10.56
N MET A 358 -4.55 -13.75 -9.33
CA MET A 358 -4.65 -12.31 -9.07
C MET A 358 -3.44 -11.53 -9.59
N SER A 359 -2.23 -12.09 -9.51
CA SER A 359 -1.01 -11.44 -9.97
C SER A 359 -0.81 -11.56 -11.49
N MET A 360 -0.96 -12.77 -12.05
CA MET A 360 -0.53 -13.07 -13.42
C MET A 360 -1.62 -12.83 -14.47
N LEU A 361 -2.90 -12.73 -14.07
CA LEU A 361 -4.02 -12.50 -14.98
C LEU A 361 -4.52 -11.04 -14.99
N LYS A 362 -3.91 -10.16 -14.20
CA LYS A 362 -4.18 -8.72 -14.21
C LYS A 362 -3.21 -8.00 -15.15
N GLY A 363 -3.76 -7.16 -16.02
CA GLY A 363 -2.97 -6.36 -16.95
C GLY A 363 -2.10 -7.17 -17.91
N GLU A 364 -1.06 -6.54 -18.46
CA GLU A 364 -0.15 -7.11 -19.47
C GLU A 364 1.27 -7.35 -18.95
N ARG A 365 1.49 -7.24 -17.62
CA ARG A 365 2.83 -7.35 -17.01
C ARG A 365 3.50 -8.71 -17.25
N TRP A 366 2.70 -9.76 -17.34
CA TRP A 366 3.16 -11.14 -17.47
C TRP A 366 2.96 -11.67 -18.87
N GLY A 367 3.98 -12.32 -19.44
CA GLY A 367 3.90 -12.95 -20.75
C GLY A 367 2.94 -14.16 -20.78
N GLU A 368 2.63 -14.63 -22.00
CA GLU A 368 1.65 -15.72 -22.24
C GLU A 368 1.93 -16.99 -21.44
N ALA A 369 3.19 -17.38 -21.25
CA ALA A 369 3.57 -18.58 -20.51
C ALA A 369 3.11 -18.51 -19.05
N MET A 370 3.33 -17.37 -18.37
CA MET A 370 2.92 -17.18 -16.98
C MET A 370 1.40 -17.05 -16.84
N ARG A 371 0.76 -16.37 -17.78
CA ARG A 371 -0.72 -16.30 -17.85
C ARG A 371 -1.33 -17.68 -18.07
N GLY A 372 -0.77 -18.49 -19.00
CA GLY A 372 -1.18 -19.88 -19.22
C GLY A 372 -1.04 -20.75 -17.99
N ARG A 373 0.05 -20.57 -17.24
CA ARG A 373 0.26 -21.26 -15.96
C ARG A 373 -0.78 -20.87 -14.91
N ALA A 374 -1.07 -19.58 -14.75
CA ALA A 374 -2.10 -19.12 -13.81
C ALA A 374 -3.49 -19.71 -14.17
N LEU A 375 -3.83 -19.77 -15.47
CA LEU A 375 -5.05 -20.41 -15.94
C LEU A 375 -5.07 -21.93 -15.63
N GLY A 376 -3.93 -22.60 -15.77
CA GLY A 376 -3.78 -24.01 -15.35
C GLY A 376 -4.03 -24.17 -13.85
N LEU A 377 -3.42 -23.34 -13.00
CA LEU A 377 -3.65 -23.37 -11.54
C LEU A 377 -5.12 -23.09 -11.19
N LEU A 378 -5.75 -22.12 -11.88
CA LEU A 378 -7.17 -21.81 -11.70
C LEU A 378 -8.05 -23.03 -12.00
N ARG A 379 -7.89 -23.63 -13.19
CA ARG A 379 -8.78 -24.67 -13.73
C ARG A 379 -8.56 -26.05 -13.10
N GLU A 380 -7.30 -26.41 -12.86
CA GLU A 380 -6.91 -27.74 -12.43
C GLU A 380 -6.78 -27.89 -10.91
N LYS A 381 -6.62 -26.78 -10.19
CA LYS A 381 -6.38 -26.78 -8.74
C LYS A 381 -7.41 -25.98 -7.94
N LEU A 382 -7.53 -24.67 -8.24
CA LEU A 382 -8.33 -23.76 -7.41
C LEU A 382 -9.84 -24.02 -7.54
N ILE A 383 -10.34 -24.16 -8.77
CA ILE A 383 -11.77 -24.46 -9.00
C ILE A 383 -12.18 -25.77 -8.36
N PRO A 384 -11.48 -26.92 -8.58
CA PRO A 384 -11.83 -28.18 -7.91
C PRO A 384 -11.76 -28.10 -6.39
N PHE A 385 -10.81 -27.34 -5.84
CA PHE A 385 -10.75 -27.10 -4.38
C PHE A 385 -11.99 -26.34 -3.90
N THR A 386 -12.32 -25.23 -4.58
CA THR A 386 -13.47 -24.38 -4.23
C THR A 386 -14.80 -25.15 -4.31
N GLU A 387 -14.99 -26.00 -5.33
CA GLU A 387 -16.19 -26.82 -5.48
C GLU A 387 -16.35 -27.82 -4.33
N ARG A 388 -15.26 -28.40 -3.83
CA ARG A 388 -15.29 -29.29 -2.66
C ARG A 388 -15.61 -28.53 -1.37
N GLU A 389 -14.93 -27.45 -1.10
CA GLU A 389 -15.13 -26.66 0.14
C GLU A 389 -16.53 -26.02 0.18
N CYS A 390 -16.99 -25.41 -0.92
CA CYS A 390 -18.31 -24.79 -0.98
C CYS A 390 -19.46 -25.82 -1.14
N GLY A 391 -19.20 -27.01 -1.66
CA GLY A 391 -20.19 -28.09 -1.75
C GLY A 391 -20.58 -28.66 -0.38
N ASN A 392 -19.71 -28.53 0.61
CA ASN A 392 -19.92 -28.98 1.99
C ASN A 392 -20.62 -27.90 2.87
N MET A 393 -20.86 -26.71 2.33
CA MET A 393 -21.51 -25.58 3.03
C MET A 393 -23.01 -25.43 2.72
N LYS A 394 -23.70 -26.54 2.39
CA LYS A 394 -25.17 -26.60 2.20
C LYS A 394 -25.88 -27.08 3.45
#